data_be11e09dfe929facb9a2889893f1f77b
#
_entry.id   be11e09dfe929facb9a2889893f1f77b
#
_cell.length_a   1.000
_cell.length_b   1.000
_cell.length_c   1.000
_cell.angle_alpha   90.00
_cell.angle_beta   90.00
_cell.angle_gamma   90.00
#
_symmetry.space_group_name_H-M   'P 1'
#
loop_
_entity.id
_entity.type
_entity.pdbx_description
1 polymer ?
#
loop_
_entity_poly.entity_id
_entity_poly.type
_entity_poly.pdbx_seq_one_letter_code
_entity_poly.pdbx_strand_id
1 'polypeptide(L)'
;MELCSDLPNAFWHRKQHMIDLPYEKDFDEKEIPTKARPIQMNSDLEQHSRKEITDLEFKGIISKSRSPWSCAAFYVNKNAEIERGTPRLVINYKPLNKALRWVRYPIPNKKDLLQKLRSSIIFSKFDLKSGFWQIQIHPKDRYKTAFTVPFGQYEWNVLPFGIKTAPSEFQRIMNDIFNDYSNSV
;
A
#
# COMPACT_ATOMS: atom_id res chain seq x y z
N MET A 1 7.78 24.51 11.41
CA MET A 1 7.51 23.51 10.34
C MET A 1 7.03 22.27 11.05
N GLU A 2 5.77 21.90 10.93
CA GLU A 2 5.26 20.67 11.54
C GLU A 2 5.91 19.47 10.81
N LEU A 3 6.68 18.69 11.53
CA LEU A 3 7.32 17.48 11.04
C LEU A 3 6.34 16.31 10.89
N CYS A 4 5.21 16.38 11.60
CA CYS A 4 4.15 15.38 11.55
C CYS A 4 2.82 16.07 11.27
N SER A 5 2.05 15.56 10.32
CA SER A 5 0.71 16.07 10.04
C SER A 5 -0.24 14.91 9.84
N ASP A 6 -1.39 14.98 10.50
CA ASP A 6 -2.53 14.09 10.25
C ASP A 6 -3.43 14.63 9.12
N LEU A 7 -3.05 15.78 8.52
CA LEU A 7 -3.80 16.34 7.41
C LEU A 7 -3.76 15.36 6.23
N PRO A 8 -4.92 15.02 5.68
CA PRO A 8 -4.97 14.35 4.39
C PRO A 8 -4.22 15.25 3.40
N ASN A 9 -3.35 14.70 2.60
CA ASN A 9 -2.57 15.42 1.58
C ASN A 9 -1.21 16.01 1.99
N ALA A 10 -0.76 15.93 3.23
CA ALA A 10 0.54 16.49 3.61
C ALA A 10 1.72 15.91 2.81
N PHE A 11 1.63 14.65 2.36
CA PHE A 11 2.67 13.94 1.63
C PHE A 11 2.33 13.68 0.16
N TRP A 12 1.07 13.44 -0.14
CA TRP A 12 0.61 13.04 -1.48
C TRP A 12 0.83 14.12 -2.54
N HIS A 13 0.84 15.37 -2.15
CA HIS A 13 1.06 16.48 -3.08
C HIS A 13 2.52 16.71 -3.45
N ARG A 14 3.48 16.11 -2.75
CA ARG A 14 4.90 16.33 -3.03
C ARG A 14 5.40 15.66 -4.31
N LYS A 15 4.61 14.80 -4.99
CA LYS A 15 4.83 14.18 -6.31
C LYS A 15 6.24 13.58 -6.58
N GLN A 16 7.15 13.62 -5.60
CA GLN A 16 8.54 13.22 -5.78
C GLN A 16 8.74 11.71 -5.84
N HIS A 17 7.84 10.96 -5.20
CA HIS A 17 7.96 9.51 -5.09
C HIS A 17 6.70 8.85 -5.64
N MET A 18 6.74 8.61 -6.94
CA MET A 18 5.69 7.95 -7.68
C MET A 18 6.22 6.67 -8.29
N ILE A 19 5.44 5.60 -8.24
CA ILE A 19 5.80 4.31 -8.79
C ILE A 19 4.88 3.91 -9.93
N ASP A 20 5.43 3.12 -10.86
CA ASP A 20 4.71 2.40 -11.89
C ASP A 20 4.42 0.96 -11.44
N LEU A 21 3.34 0.39 -11.96
CA LEU A 21 2.98 -1.02 -11.78
C LEU A 21 3.00 -1.74 -13.14
N PRO A 22 4.20 -1.99 -13.72
CA PRO A 22 4.29 -2.59 -15.04
C PRO A 22 3.84 -4.06 -15.02
N TYR A 23 3.15 -4.49 -16.08
CA TYR A 23 2.84 -5.89 -16.31
C TYR A 23 4.09 -6.68 -16.74
N GLU A 24 4.02 -7.99 -16.58
CA GLU A 24 4.94 -8.92 -17.23
C GLU A 24 4.81 -8.77 -18.76
N LYS A 25 5.89 -9.10 -19.50
CA LYS A 25 5.95 -8.89 -20.96
C LYS A 25 4.88 -9.65 -21.72
N ASP A 26 4.52 -10.84 -21.21
CA ASP A 26 3.60 -11.76 -21.86
C ASP A 26 2.16 -11.64 -21.31
N PHE A 27 1.89 -10.65 -20.49
CA PHE A 27 0.56 -10.45 -19.91
C PHE A 27 -0.39 -9.80 -20.93
N ASP A 28 -1.52 -10.49 -21.24
CA ASP A 28 -2.61 -9.94 -22.04
C ASP A 28 -3.72 -9.39 -21.11
N GLU A 29 -4.13 -8.16 -21.34
CA GLU A 29 -5.22 -7.53 -20.56
C GLU A 29 -6.57 -8.27 -20.70
N LYS A 30 -6.73 -9.12 -21.71
CA LYS A 30 -7.89 -10.02 -21.83
C LYS A 30 -7.95 -11.07 -20.71
N GLU A 31 -6.82 -11.35 -20.07
CA GLU A 31 -6.74 -12.28 -18.94
C GLU A 31 -7.10 -11.64 -17.59
N ILE A 32 -7.43 -10.34 -17.58
CA ILE A 32 -7.85 -9.64 -16.36
C ILE A 32 -9.11 -10.32 -15.81
N PRO A 33 -9.09 -10.81 -14.55
CA PRO A 33 -10.26 -11.42 -13.96
C PRO A 33 -11.32 -10.36 -13.64
N THR A 34 -12.31 -10.24 -14.53
CA THR A 34 -13.38 -9.22 -14.46
C THR A 34 -14.52 -9.55 -13.48
N LYS A 35 -14.51 -10.75 -12.90
CA LYS A 35 -15.62 -11.28 -12.07
C LYS A 35 -15.24 -11.43 -10.60
N ALA A 36 -14.74 -10.37 -9.96
CA ALA A 36 -14.67 -10.40 -8.50
C ALA A 36 -16.07 -10.18 -7.93
N ARG A 37 -16.58 -11.19 -7.22
CA ARG A 37 -17.80 -11.05 -6.43
C ARG A 37 -17.42 -10.42 -5.10
N PRO A 38 -18.13 -9.36 -4.67
CA PRO A 38 -17.92 -8.81 -3.32
C PRO A 38 -18.16 -9.91 -2.29
N ILE A 39 -17.31 -9.96 -1.29
CA ILE A 39 -17.50 -10.86 -0.16
C ILE A 39 -18.58 -10.26 0.73
N GLN A 40 -19.59 -11.08 1.05
CA GLN A 40 -20.68 -10.64 1.93
C GLN A 40 -20.14 -10.36 3.34
N MET A 41 -20.64 -9.29 3.93
CA MET A 41 -20.33 -8.85 5.28
C MET A 41 -21.60 -8.86 6.13
N ASN A 42 -21.47 -9.10 7.42
CA ASN A 42 -22.58 -8.85 8.35
C ASN A 42 -22.82 -7.32 8.47
N SER A 43 -23.97 -6.95 9.04
CA SER A 43 -24.41 -5.55 9.14
C SER A 43 -23.37 -4.64 9.80
N ASP A 44 -22.78 -5.07 10.92
CA ASP A 44 -21.82 -4.28 11.69
C ASP A 44 -20.52 -4.05 10.92
N LEU A 45 -20.04 -5.11 10.27
CA LEU A 45 -18.83 -5.06 9.46
C LEU A 45 -19.05 -4.23 8.20
N GLU A 46 -20.24 -4.29 7.58
CA GLU A 46 -20.57 -3.44 6.44
C GLU A 46 -20.61 -1.95 6.83
N GLN A 47 -21.21 -1.63 7.98
CA GLN A 47 -21.25 -0.26 8.49
C GLN A 47 -19.83 0.26 8.76
N HIS A 48 -18.99 -0.55 9.41
CA HIS A 48 -17.57 -0.23 9.61
C HIS A 48 -16.85 0.00 8.29
N SER A 49 -17.04 -0.91 7.32
CA SER A 49 -16.44 -0.83 5.99
C SER A 49 -16.86 0.45 5.25
N ARG A 50 -18.14 0.80 5.28
CA ARG A 50 -18.63 2.05 4.65
C ARG A 50 -17.95 3.28 5.26
N LYS A 51 -17.83 3.34 6.58
CA LYS A 51 -17.17 4.44 7.28
C LYS A 51 -15.69 4.55 6.89
N GLU A 52 -14.95 3.43 6.88
CA GLU A 52 -13.55 3.39 6.52
C GLU A 52 -13.32 3.79 5.06
N ILE A 53 -14.09 3.23 4.13
CA ILE A 53 -13.98 3.56 2.69
C ILE A 53 -14.31 5.04 2.45
N THR A 54 -15.32 5.60 3.10
CA THR A 54 -15.64 7.03 3.00
C THR A 54 -14.49 7.90 3.52
N ASP A 55 -13.87 7.52 4.63
CA ASP A 55 -12.71 8.23 5.19
C ASP A 55 -11.49 8.16 4.26
N LEU A 56 -11.22 6.98 3.69
CA LEU A 56 -10.12 6.81 2.73
C LEU A 56 -10.36 7.62 1.44
N GLU A 57 -11.60 7.67 0.94
CA GLU A 57 -11.97 8.45 -0.24
C GLU A 57 -11.85 9.96 0.06
N PHE A 58 -12.34 10.40 1.22
CA PHE A 58 -12.22 11.80 1.67
C PHE A 58 -10.75 12.24 1.81
N LYS A 59 -9.88 11.36 2.28
CA LYS A 59 -8.44 11.58 2.37
C LYS A 59 -7.71 11.51 1.02
N GLY A 60 -8.40 11.19 -0.06
CA GLY A 60 -7.80 11.03 -1.38
C GLY A 60 -6.85 9.83 -1.50
N ILE A 61 -6.91 8.88 -0.57
CA ILE A 61 -6.10 7.65 -0.58
C ILE A 61 -6.62 6.68 -1.62
N ILE A 62 -7.95 6.61 -1.76
CA ILE A 62 -8.65 5.85 -2.80
C ILE A 62 -9.57 6.77 -3.60
N SER A 63 -10.01 6.29 -4.76
CA SER A 63 -11.04 6.92 -5.59
C SER A 63 -11.98 5.87 -6.17
N LYS A 64 -13.19 6.29 -6.58
CA LYS A 64 -14.13 5.42 -7.28
C LYS A 64 -13.52 4.94 -8.59
N SER A 65 -13.76 3.68 -8.93
CA SER A 65 -13.18 3.04 -10.10
C SER A 65 -14.23 2.46 -11.05
N ARG A 66 -13.87 2.42 -12.33
CA ARG A 66 -14.55 1.66 -13.38
C ARG A 66 -13.60 0.70 -14.08
N SER A 67 -12.56 0.30 -13.36
CA SER A 67 -11.52 -0.57 -13.86
C SER A 67 -12.06 -1.95 -14.28
N PRO A 68 -11.46 -2.58 -15.29
CA PRO A 68 -11.68 -4.00 -15.55
C PRO A 68 -11.11 -4.89 -14.42
N TRP A 69 -10.12 -4.43 -13.66
CA TRP A 69 -9.66 -5.11 -12.45
C TRP A 69 -10.68 -5.02 -11.34
N SER A 70 -10.87 -6.12 -10.63
CA SER A 70 -11.79 -6.18 -9.51
C SER A 70 -11.32 -7.21 -8.50
N CYS A 71 -10.38 -6.82 -7.64
CA CYS A 71 -9.88 -7.68 -6.56
C CYS A 71 -10.88 -7.73 -5.40
N ALA A 72 -11.11 -8.91 -4.85
CA ALA A 72 -12.02 -9.07 -3.71
C ALA A 72 -11.42 -8.44 -2.45
N ALA A 73 -12.21 -7.60 -1.77
CA ALA A 73 -11.87 -7.02 -0.48
C ALA A 73 -12.68 -7.67 0.64
N PHE A 74 -12.06 -7.88 1.79
CA PHE A 74 -12.68 -8.45 2.97
C PHE A 74 -12.00 -7.94 4.24
N TYR A 75 -12.66 -8.13 5.36
CA TYR A 75 -12.14 -7.75 6.66
C TYR A 75 -11.70 -8.97 7.47
N VAL A 76 -10.61 -8.82 8.17
CA VAL A 76 -10.10 -9.85 9.07
C VAL A 76 -9.92 -9.29 10.48
N ASN A 77 -10.36 -10.07 11.48
CA ASN A 77 -10.04 -9.82 12.87
C ASN A 77 -8.75 -10.57 13.19
N LYS A 78 -7.64 -9.87 13.35
CA LYS A 78 -6.41 -10.48 13.88
C LYS A 78 -6.47 -10.50 15.40
N ASN A 79 -5.95 -11.59 16.02
CA ASN A 79 -5.90 -11.70 17.48
C ASN A 79 -5.19 -10.50 18.15
N ALA A 80 -4.16 -9.93 17.52
CA ALA A 80 -3.49 -8.69 17.98
C ALA A 80 -4.33 -7.42 17.78
N GLU A 81 -5.40 -7.47 16.98
CA GLU A 81 -6.31 -6.35 16.69
C GLU A 81 -7.65 -6.51 17.42
N ILE A 82 -7.95 -7.72 17.95
CA ILE A 82 -9.03 -7.91 18.91
C ILE A 82 -8.78 -7.03 20.16
N GLU A 83 -7.53 -6.89 20.59
CA GLU A 83 -7.13 -5.94 21.64
C GLU A 83 -7.32 -4.47 21.23
N ARG A 84 -7.30 -4.15 19.93
CA ARG A 84 -7.55 -2.81 19.38
C ARG A 84 -8.99 -2.60 18.92
N GLY A 85 -9.80 -3.66 18.88
CA GLY A 85 -11.22 -3.62 18.57
C GLY A 85 -11.62 -3.24 17.15
N THR A 86 -10.65 -3.16 16.20
CA THR A 86 -10.92 -2.71 14.82
C THR A 86 -10.56 -3.78 13.78
N PRO A 87 -11.51 -4.21 12.93
CA PRO A 87 -11.24 -5.08 11.81
C PRO A 87 -10.30 -4.42 10.79
N ARG A 88 -9.51 -5.22 10.08
CA ARG A 88 -8.58 -4.71 9.06
C ARG A 88 -9.04 -5.05 7.66
N LEU A 89 -9.08 -4.06 6.78
CA LEU A 89 -9.31 -4.24 5.35
C LEU A 89 -8.16 -5.02 4.71
N VAL A 90 -8.47 -6.10 4.02
CA VAL A 90 -7.54 -6.93 3.26
C VAL A 90 -8.07 -7.08 1.84
N ILE A 91 -7.20 -6.92 0.86
CA ILE A 91 -7.53 -7.07 -0.55
C ILE A 91 -6.75 -8.26 -1.11
N ASN A 92 -7.44 -9.15 -1.81
CA ASN A 92 -6.80 -10.29 -2.45
C ASN A 92 -6.14 -9.89 -3.78
N TYR A 93 -4.91 -9.41 -3.69
CA TYR A 93 -4.11 -9.05 -4.85
C TYR A 93 -3.38 -10.23 -5.53
N LYS A 94 -3.69 -11.49 -5.19
CA LYS A 94 -3.07 -12.64 -5.86
C LYS A 94 -3.18 -12.60 -7.40
N PRO A 95 -4.35 -12.27 -7.99
CA PRO A 95 -4.46 -12.16 -9.44
C PRO A 95 -3.57 -11.05 -10.02
N LEU A 96 -3.62 -9.85 -9.44
CA LEU A 96 -2.80 -8.73 -9.86
C LEU A 96 -1.30 -9.04 -9.70
N ASN A 97 -0.90 -9.63 -8.60
CA ASN A 97 0.49 -10.00 -8.35
C ASN A 97 1.05 -11.02 -9.34
N LYS A 98 0.20 -11.84 -9.97
CA LYS A 98 0.62 -12.70 -11.09
C LYS A 98 0.90 -11.90 -12.36
N ALA A 99 0.10 -10.88 -12.63
CA ALA A 99 0.21 -10.05 -13.81
C ALA A 99 1.33 -9.01 -13.76
N LEU A 100 1.66 -8.52 -12.57
CA LEU A 100 2.70 -7.51 -12.41
C LEU A 100 4.09 -8.07 -12.61
N ARG A 101 4.98 -7.27 -13.23
CA ARG A 101 6.40 -7.58 -13.32
C ARG A 101 7.05 -7.52 -11.93
N TRP A 102 7.96 -8.44 -11.67
CA TRP A 102 8.72 -8.45 -10.42
C TRP A 102 9.78 -7.34 -10.43
N VAL A 103 9.70 -6.45 -9.46
CA VAL A 103 10.74 -5.45 -9.18
C VAL A 103 11.56 -5.97 -8.00
N ARG A 104 12.85 -6.22 -8.24
CA ARG A 104 13.79 -6.64 -7.20
C ARG A 104 14.64 -5.46 -6.79
N TYR A 105 14.66 -5.19 -5.49
CA TYR A 105 15.56 -4.24 -4.88
C TYR A 105 16.22 -4.90 -3.67
N PRO A 106 17.55 -4.76 -3.49
CA PRO A 106 18.23 -5.39 -2.38
C PRO A 106 17.73 -4.81 -1.06
N ILE A 107 17.22 -5.69 -0.20
CA ILE A 107 16.86 -5.34 1.17
C ILE A 107 18.05 -5.67 2.04
N PRO A 108 18.55 -4.73 2.86
CA PRO A 108 19.71 -4.96 3.73
C PRO A 108 19.53 -6.18 4.63
N ASN A 109 20.57 -6.99 4.75
CA ASN A 109 20.54 -8.13 5.64
C ASN A 109 20.61 -7.64 7.11
N LYS A 110 19.83 -8.27 7.99
CA LYS A 110 19.82 -7.94 9.42
C LYS A 110 21.22 -8.02 10.06
N LYS A 111 22.04 -8.98 9.66
CA LYS A 111 23.42 -9.14 10.18
C LYS A 111 24.31 -7.94 9.81
N ASP A 112 24.22 -7.50 8.56
CA ASP A 112 25.01 -6.37 8.06
C ASP A 112 24.60 -5.07 8.74
N LEU A 113 23.30 -4.86 8.96
CA LEU A 113 22.78 -3.72 9.71
C LEU A 113 23.28 -3.72 11.16
N LEU A 114 23.23 -4.86 11.85
CA LEU A 114 23.72 -4.99 13.22
C LEU A 114 25.24 -4.77 13.31
N GLN A 115 25.99 -5.18 12.30
CA GLN A 115 27.44 -4.95 12.25
C GLN A 115 27.78 -3.48 12.10
N LYS A 116 27.04 -2.73 11.27
CA LYS A 116 27.21 -1.27 11.14
C LYS A 116 26.89 -0.53 12.44
N LEU A 117 25.96 -1.02 13.24
CA LEU A 117 25.56 -0.39 14.50
C LEU A 117 26.48 -0.71 15.70
N ARG A 118 27.50 -1.54 15.53
CA ARG A 118 28.33 -2.05 16.63
C ARG A 118 29.08 -0.98 17.42
N SER A 119 29.45 0.11 16.76
CA SER A 119 30.17 1.24 17.38
C SER A 119 29.27 2.35 17.91
N SER A 120 27.97 2.25 17.66
CA SER A 120 27.00 3.29 18.04
C SER A 120 26.56 3.12 19.50
N ILE A 121 26.51 4.23 20.24
CA ILE A 121 26.09 4.27 21.65
C ILE A 121 24.66 4.78 21.80
N ILE A 122 24.21 5.61 20.85
CA ILE A 122 22.86 6.21 20.85
C ILE A 122 22.11 5.73 19.63
N PHE A 123 20.87 5.29 19.83
CA PHE A 123 20.01 4.79 18.77
C PHE A 123 18.69 5.56 18.76
N SER A 124 18.27 5.98 17.57
CA SER A 124 16.94 6.54 17.35
C SER A 124 16.14 5.63 16.41
N LYS A 125 14.89 5.36 16.75
CA LYS A 125 13.98 4.58 15.93
C LYS A 125 12.82 5.46 15.48
N PHE A 126 12.63 5.54 14.16
CA PHE A 126 11.49 6.21 13.55
C PHE A 126 10.55 5.17 12.94
N ASP A 127 9.27 5.34 13.18
CA ASP A 127 8.21 4.53 12.57
C ASP A 127 7.32 5.42 11.69
N LEU A 128 7.19 5.04 10.43
CA LEU A 128 6.40 5.81 9.47
C LEU A 128 4.94 5.35 9.55
N LYS A 129 4.05 6.22 9.98
CA LYS A 129 2.61 5.97 9.95
C LYS A 129 2.16 5.69 8.51
N SER A 130 1.62 4.49 8.28
CA SER A 130 1.15 4.06 6.95
C SER A 130 2.19 4.26 5.84
N GLY A 131 3.43 3.82 6.03
CA GLY A 131 4.57 4.14 5.18
C GLY A 131 4.32 3.93 3.68
N PHE A 132 3.66 2.84 3.27
CA PHE A 132 3.33 2.59 1.86
C PHE A 132 2.37 3.63 1.28
N TRP A 133 1.43 4.13 2.06
CA TRP A 133 0.49 5.15 1.59
C TRP A 133 1.13 6.52 1.33
N GLN A 134 2.38 6.70 1.75
CA GLN A 134 3.15 7.92 1.44
C GLN A 134 3.73 7.90 0.02
N ILE A 135 3.61 6.79 -0.69
CA ILE A 135 4.08 6.61 -2.06
C ILE A 135 2.87 6.65 -3.00
N GLN A 136 2.91 7.48 -4.02
CA GLN A 136 1.85 7.56 -5.02
C GLN A 136 2.03 6.48 -6.10
N ILE A 137 0.90 6.03 -6.64
CA ILE A 137 0.86 5.25 -7.88
C ILE A 137 0.64 6.21 -9.04
N HIS A 138 1.41 6.02 -10.11
CA HIS A 138 1.20 6.80 -11.32
C HIS A 138 -0.25 6.69 -11.81
N PRO A 139 -0.94 7.80 -12.17
CA PRO A 139 -2.36 7.79 -12.52
C PRO A 139 -2.75 6.73 -13.56
N LYS A 140 -1.86 6.47 -14.55
CA LYS A 140 -2.07 5.43 -15.58
C LYS A 140 -2.16 4.01 -15.03
N ASP A 141 -1.66 3.75 -13.81
CA ASP A 141 -1.58 2.41 -13.23
C ASP A 141 -2.53 2.19 -12.04
N ARG A 142 -3.22 3.25 -11.57
CA ARG A 142 -4.13 3.17 -10.42
C ARG A 142 -5.24 2.16 -10.62
N TYR A 143 -5.80 2.11 -11.84
CA TYR A 143 -6.89 1.19 -12.19
C TYR A 143 -6.54 -0.28 -11.94
N LYS A 144 -5.24 -0.66 -11.98
CA LYS A 144 -4.78 -2.02 -11.72
C LYS A 144 -5.06 -2.45 -10.28
N THR A 145 -5.06 -1.50 -9.35
CA THR A 145 -5.27 -1.74 -7.91
C THR A 145 -6.74 -1.82 -7.51
N ALA A 146 -7.65 -1.80 -8.47
CA ALA A 146 -9.07 -1.76 -8.19
C ALA A 146 -9.54 -2.97 -7.38
N PHE A 147 -10.41 -2.69 -6.42
CA PHE A 147 -11.02 -3.67 -5.53
C PHE A 147 -12.51 -3.40 -5.35
N THR A 148 -13.23 -4.46 -5.00
CA THR A 148 -14.70 -4.42 -4.88
C THR A 148 -15.12 -4.74 -3.46
N VAL A 149 -16.02 -3.91 -2.96
CA VAL A 149 -16.80 -4.09 -1.72
C VAL A 149 -18.28 -4.18 -2.08
N PRO A 150 -19.20 -4.64 -1.19
CA PRO A 150 -20.62 -4.81 -1.52
C PRO A 150 -21.32 -3.56 -2.06
N PHE A 151 -20.80 -2.38 -1.75
CA PHE A 151 -21.41 -1.09 -2.11
C PHE A 151 -20.63 -0.27 -3.14
N GLY A 152 -19.59 -0.84 -3.77
CA GLY A 152 -18.88 -0.14 -4.84
C GLY A 152 -17.54 -0.74 -5.23
N GLN A 153 -16.91 -0.12 -6.22
CA GLN A 153 -15.58 -0.44 -6.70
C GLN A 153 -14.69 0.80 -6.56
N TYR A 154 -13.48 0.59 -6.02
CA TYR A 154 -12.52 1.64 -5.72
C TYR A 154 -11.14 1.24 -6.20
N GLU A 155 -10.27 2.22 -6.40
CA GLU A 155 -8.85 2.04 -6.74
C GLU A 155 -7.97 2.90 -5.84
N TRP A 156 -6.72 2.50 -5.67
CA TRP A 156 -5.77 3.21 -4.84
C TRP A 156 -5.03 4.30 -5.62
N ASN A 157 -4.95 5.48 -5.04
CA ASN A 157 -4.11 6.57 -5.51
C ASN A 157 -2.67 6.43 -4.99
N VAL A 158 -2.50 5.67 -3.93
CA VAL A 158 -1.24 5.41 -3.22
C VAL A 158 -0.95 3.91 -3.17
N LEU A 159 0.26 3.53 -2.81
CA LEU A 159 0.70 2.14 -2.79
C LEU A 159 -0.02 1.35 -1.68
N PRO A 160 -0.89 0.40 -2.01
CA PRO A 160 -1.59 -0.40 -1.02
C PRO A 160 -0.73 -1.55 -0.49
N PHE A 161 -1.12 -2.08 0.67
CA PHE A 161 -0.58 -3.33 1.18
C PHE A 161 -0.98 -4.52 0.28
N GLY A 162 -0.10 -5.52 0.20
CA GLY A 162 -0.36 -6.77 -0.53
C GLY A 162 0.10 -6.80 -1.98
N ILE A 163 0.55 -5.70 -2.56
CA ILE A 163 1.23 -5.67 -3.85
C ILE A 163 2.64 -6.26 -3.69
N LYS A 164 3.00 -7.23 -4.57
CA LYS A 164 4.28 -7.97 -4.46
C LYS A 164 5.52 -7.08 -4.56
N THR A 165 5.44 -5.98 -5.29
CA THR A 165 6.55 -5.05 -5.51
C THR A 165 6.64 -3.97 -4.44
N ALA A 166 5.63 -3.82 -3.60
CA ALA A 166 5.55 -2.74 -2.62
C ALA A 166 6.75 -2.67 -1.66
N PRO A 167 7.25 -3.77 -1.08
CA PRO A 167 8.41 -3.70 -0.20
C PRO A 167 9.69 -3.24 -0.92
N SER A 168 9.91 -3.71 -2.16
CA SER A 168 11.08 -3.34 -2.96
C SER A 168 11.05 -1.87 -3.38
N GLU A 169 9.90 -1.38 -3.81
CA GLU A 169 9.73 0.02 -4.20
C GLU A 169 9.85 0.96 -2.99
N PHE A 170 9.27 0.56 -1.86
CA PHE A 170 9.41 1.32 -0.63
C PHE A 170 10.87 1.42 -0.20
N GLN A 171 11.60 0.29 -0.20
CA GLN A 171 13.02 0.26 0.18
C GLN A 171 13.86 1.12 -0.77
N ARG A 172 13.60 1.07 -2.08
CA ARG A 172 14.28 1.91 -3.07
C ARG A 172 14.11 3.39 -2.75
N ILE A 173 12.87 3.81 -2.51
CA ILE A 173 12.56 5.21 -2.19
C ILE A 173 13.20 5.62 -0.85
N MET A 174 13.18 4.75 0.16
CA MET A 174 13.84 5.03 1.44
C MET A 174 15.35 5.19 1.26
N ASN A 175 15.98 4.35 0.44
CA ASN A 175 17.39 4.51 0.12
C ASN A 175 17.65 5.80 -0.65
N ASP A 176 16.82 6.15 -1.64
CA ASP A 176 16.97 7.40 -2.41
C ASP A 176 16.90 8.65 -1.49
N ILE A 177 16.09 8.57 -0.40
CA ILE A 177 15.96 9.68 0.56
C ILE A 177 17.10 9.71 1.58
N PHE A 178 17.55 8.55 2.05
CA PHE A 178 18.44 8.47 3.22
C PHE A 178 19.88 8.04 2.92
N ASN A 179 20.21 7.65 1.68
CA ASN A 179 21.57 7.20 1.35
C ASN A 179 22.65 8.26 1.63
N ASP A 180 22.34 9.53 1.39
CA ASP A 180 23.26 10.61 1.65
C ASP A 180 23.63 10.75 3.13
N TYR A 181 22.76 10.24 4.01
CA TYR A 181 22.94 10.26 5.47
C TYR A 181 23.47 8.92 6.02
N SER A 182 23.57 7.88 5.17
CA SER A 182 23.96 6.52 5.63
C SER A 182 25.40 6.40 6.15
N ASN A 183 26.25 7.37 5.82
CA ASN A 183 27.64 7.45 6.29
C ASN A 183 27.80 8.31 7.56
N SER A 184 26.71 8.90 8.06
CA SER A 184 26.69 9.77 9.24
C SER A 184 26.18 9.02 10.49
N VAL A 185 25.96 7.70 10.35
CA VAL A 185 25.44 6.81 11.41
C VAL A 185 26.48 5.77 11.77
#